data_78fb253e1c968c85fd08a93249dfdff3
#
_entry.id   78fb253e1c968c85fd08a93249dfdff3
#
_cell.length_a   1.000
_cell.length_b   1.000
_cell.length_c   1.000
_cell.angle_alpha   90.00
_cell.angle_beta   90.00
_cell.angle_gamma   90.00
#
_symmetry.space_group_name_H-M   'P 1'
#
loop_
_entity.id
_entity.type
_entity.pdbx_description
1 polymer ?
#
loop_
_entity_poly.entity_id
_entity_poly.type
_entity_poly.pdbx_seq_one_letter_code
_entity_poly.pdbx_strand_id
1 'polypeptide(L)'
;SERRGETFVTRKITLAAARIAQGFQDKLYLGNLDARRDWGYAKDYVECMWLILQHDTPEDFVIATGEMHTVREFATLAFKETGIELRWEGEGVNEKGIDCQTGGSQIFPSFRSGTVAGRPYQSQNVTGLESAADKL
;
A
#
# COMPACT_ATOMS: atom_id res chain seq x y z
N SER A 1 -7.35 1.95 -7.21
CA SER A 1 -8.50 1.84 -8.12
C SER A 1 -8.54 0.45 -8.75
N GLU A 2 -9.71 0.05 -9.21
CA GLU A 2 -9.94 -1.23 -9.91
C GLU A 2 -9.12 -1.36 -11.21
N ARG A 3 -8.67 -0.25 -11.77
CA ARG A 3 -7.85 -0.19 -12.98
C ARG A 3 -6.34 -0.23 -12.72
N ARG A 4 -5.93 -0.32 -11.46
CA ARG A 4 -4.50 -0.39 -11.11
C ARG A 4 -3.88 -1.65 -11.69
N GLY A 5 -2.67 -1.53 -12.25
CA GLY A 5 -1.94 -2.69 -12.78
C GLY A 5 -1.66 -3.75 -11.71
N GLU A 6 -1.73 -5.03 -12.06
CA GLU A 6 -1.64 -6.16 -11.13
C GLU A 6 -0.28 -6.30 -10.43
N THR A 7 0.77 -5.72 -10.99
CA THR A 7 2.12 -5.74 -10.42
C THR A 7 2.31 -4.75 -9.27
N PHE A 8 1.42 -3.76 -9.14
CA PHE A 8 1.49 -2.79 -8.05
C PHE A 8 0.96 -3.39 -6.75
N VAL A 9 1.60 -3.04 -5.64
CA VAL A 9 1.38 -3.66 -4.33
C VAL A 9 -0.09 -3.69 -3.92
N THR A 10 -0.84 -2.60 -4.09
CA THR A 10 -2.26 -2.53 -3.71
C THR A 10 -3.10 -3.52 -4.52
N ARG A 11 -2.97 -3.52 -5.85
CA ARG A 11 -3.73 -4.45 -6.71
C ARG A 11 -3.28 -5.89 -6.52
N LYS A 12 -1.98 -6.12 -6.37
CA LYS A 12 -1.42 -7.43 -6.06
C LYS A 12 -2.05 -8.03 -4.79
N ILE A 13 -2.17 -7.23 -3.71
CA ILE A 13 -2.74 -7.69 -2.44
C ILE A 13 -4.24 -7.96 -2.58
N THR A 14 -5.03 -7.03 -3.11
CA THR A 14 -6.49 -7.19 -3.22
C THR A 14 -6.87 -8.37 -4.12
N LEU A 15 -6.15 -8.55 -5.24
CA LEU A 15 -6.39 -9.67 -6.15
C LEU A 15 -6.02 -11.01 -5.50
N ALA A 16 -4.90 -11.07 -4.77
CA ALA A 16 -4.49 -12.28 -4.06
C ALA A 16 -5.47 -12.61 -2.92
N ALA A 17 -5.92 -11.62 -2.13
CA ALA A 17 -6.92 -11.83 -1.08
C ALA A 17 -8.20 -12.44 -1.65
N ALA A 18 -8.72 -11.88 -2.75
CA ALA A 18 -9.91 -12.40 -3.41
C ALA A 18 -9.71 -13.83 -3.96
N ARG A 19 -8.56 -14.12 -4.59
CA ARG A 19 -8.24 -15.46 -5.12
C ARG A 19 -8.05 -16.49 -4.02
N ILE A 20 -7.42 -16.12 -2.91
CA ILE A 20 -7.23 -17.00 -1.75
C ILE A 20 -8.58 -17.33 -1.12
N ALA A 21 -9.44 -16.34 -0.90
CA ALA A 21 -10.77 -16.56 -0.35
C ALA A 21 -11.64 -17.48 -1.22
N GLN A 22 -11.41 -17.50 -2.54
CA GLN A 22 -12.13 -18.37 -3.49
C GLN A 22 -11.41 -19.70 -3.76
N GLY A 23 -10.26 -19.96 -3.13
CA GLY A 23 -9.50 -21.19 -3.33
C GLY A 23 -8.72 -21.28 -4.65
N PHE A 24 -8.54 -20.16 -5.37
CA PHE A 24 -7.76 -20.14 -6.62
C PHE A 24 -6.28 -19.87 -6.40
N GLN A 25 -5.88 -19.51 -5.20
CA GLN A 25 -4.50 -19.23 -4.82
C GLN A 25 -4.28 -19.59 -3.35
N ASP A 26 -3.11 -20.16 -3.02
CA ASP A 26 -2.81 -20.58 -1.65
C ASP A 26 -2.01 -19.55 -0.87
N LYS A 27 -1.18 -18.76 -1.55
CA LYS A 27 -0.16 -17.94 -0.90
C LYS A 27 0.05 -16.60 -1.60
N LEU A 28 0.33 -15.57 -0.81
CA LEU A 28 0.77 -14.26 -1.28
C LEU A 28 2.19 -13.97 -0.78
N TYR A 29 3.07 -13.56 -1.68
CA TYR A 29 4.43 -13.14 -1.35
C TYR A 29 4.56 -11.63 -1.41
N LEU A 30 4.94 -11.02 -0.29
CA LEU A 30 5.15 -9.57 -0.13
C LEU A 30 6.59 -9.28 0.31
N GLY A 31 7.10 -8.13 -0.09
CA GLY A 31 8.40 -7.63 0.36
C GLY A 31 8.32 -7.03 1.76
N ASN A 32 8.89 -5.83 1.94
CA ASN A 32 8.89 -5.15 3.23
C ASN A 32 7.48 -4.75 3.66
N LEU A 33 6.97 -5.40 4.71
CA LEU A 33 5.64 -5.16 5.28
C LEU A 33 5.56 -3.84 6.05
N ASP A 34 6.68 -3.33 6.55
CA ASP A 34 6.76 -2.07 7.30
C ASP A 34 6.91 -0.84 6.39
N ALA A 35 7.04 -1.07 5.09
CA ALA A 35 7.11 0.03 4.14
C ALA A 35 5.85 0.89 4.23
N ARG A 36 6.04 2.17 4.53
CA ARG A 36 4.95 3.14 4.63
C ARG A 36 4.68 3.80 3.29
N ARG A 37 3.40 4.05 3.03
CA ARG A 37 2.92 4.71 1.81
C ARG A 37 1.75 5.61 2.16
N ASP A 38 1.72 6.76 1.52
CA ASP A 38 0.53 7.59 1.42
C ASP A 38 -0.29 7.07 0.23
N TRP A 39 -1.47 6.55 0.52
CA TRP A 39 -2.39 6.04 -0.50
C TRP A 39 -3.65 6.87 -0.53
N GLY A 40 -3.83 7.64 -1.58
CA GLY A 40 -5.04 8.37 -1.82
C GLY A 40 -5.91 7.77 -2.93
N TYR A 41 -7.12 8.26 -3.03
CA TYR A 41 -8.07 7.84 -4.06
C TYR A 41 -7.67 8.43 -5.42
N ALA A 42 -7.53 7.58 -6.43
CA ALA A 42 -6.99 7.99 -7.72
C ALA A 42 -7.79 9.09 -8.42
N LYS A 43 -9.11 9.18 -8.16
CA LYS A 43 -9.97 10.20 -8.74
C LYS A 43 -9.60 11.60 -8.23
N ASP A 44 -9.32 11.72 -6.92
CA ASP A 44 -8.93 13.00 -6.31
C ASP A 44 -7.60 13.50 -6.88
N TYR A 45 -6.65 12.57 -7.11
CA TYR A 45 -5.36 12.90 -7.73
C TYR A 45 -5.54 13.37 -9.19
N VAL A 46 -6.42 12.74 -9.95
CA VAL A 46 -6.71 13.15 -11.34
C VAL A 46 -7.38 14.53 -11.36
N GLU A 47 -8.31 14.78 -10.47
CA GLU A 47 -8.95 16.10 -10.34
C GLU A 47 -7.92 17.17 -9.96
N CYS A 48 -7.05 16.89 -9.00
CA CYS A 48 -5.98 17.78 -8.62
C CYS A 48 -5.00 18.06 -9.79
N MET A 49 -4.63 17.04 -10.58
CA MET A 49 -3.82 17.22 -11.79
C MET A 49 -4.49 18.16 -12.80
N TRP A 50 -5.81 18.05 -12.96
CA TRP A 50 -6.55 18.96 -13.84
C TRP A 50 -6.54 20.39 -13.31
N LEU A 51 -6.75 20.59 -12.00
CA LEU A 51 -6.72 21.92 -11.35
C LEU A 51 -5.31 22.56 -11.48
N ILE A 52 -4.25 21.79 -11.32
CA ILE A 52 -2.87 22.27 -11.52
C ILE A 52 -2.69 22.83 -12.95
N LEU A 53 -3.26 22.18 -13.95
CA LEU A 53 -3.20 22.65 -15.33
C LEU A 53 -4.02 23.92 -15.59
N GLN A 54 -4.96 24.26 -14.72
CA GLN A 54 -5.74 25.50 -14.80
C GLN A 54 -5.11 26.67 -14.03
N HIS A 55 -4.04 26.40 -13.27
CA HIS A 55 -3.38 27.41 -12.46
C HIS A 55 -2.57 28.39 -13.35
N ASP A 56 -2.73 29.69 -13.12
CA ASP A 56 -2.14 30.73 -13.99
C ASP A 56 -0.61 30.80 -13.88
N THR A 57 -0.05 30.43 -12.75
CA THR A 57 1.39 30.50 -12.47
C THR A 57 1.96 29.09 -12.42
N PRO A 58 2.99 28.73 -13.23
CA PRO A 58 3.68 27.46 -13.11
C PRO A 58 4.43 27.36 -11.76
N GLU A 59 4.07 26.35 -10.96
CA GLU A 59 4.76 26.06 -9.69
C GLU A 59 4.69 24.54 -9.36
N ASP A 60 5.50 24.12 -8.40
CA ASP A 60 5.53 22.73 -7.94
C ASP A 60 4.46 22.49 -6.88
N PHE A 61 3.65 21.44 -7.09
CA PHE A 61 2.58 21.02 -6.17
C PHE A 61 2.86 19.64 -5.59
N VAL A 62 2.60 19.47 -4.30
CA VAL A 62 2.64 18.17 -3.63
C VAL A 62 1.22 17.72 -3.35
N ILE A 63 0.81 16.60 -3.96
CA ILE A 63 -0.50 15.99 -3.73
C ILE A 63 -0.31 14.81 -2.77
N ALA A 64 -0.85 14.90 -1.57
CA ALA A 64 -0.77 13.87 -0.54
C ALA A 64 -2.02 13.88 0.33
N THR A 65 -2.35 12.72 0.95
CA THR A 65 -3.45 12.64 1.93
C THR A 65 -3.01 13.12 3.31
N GLY A 66 -1.69 13.12 3.58
CA GLY A 66 -1.12 13.42 4.89
C GLY A 66 -1.11 12.22 5.83
N GLU A 67 -1.67 11.08 5.44
CA GLU A 67 -1.70 9.86 6.23
C GLU A 67 -0.84 8.76 5.60
N MET A 68 -0.07 8.07 6.43
CA MET A 68 0.81 7.00 5.98
C MET A 68 0.44 5.67 6.61
N HIS A 69 0.22 4.67 5.77
CA HIS A 69 -0.09 3.30 6.18
C HIS A 69 1.00 2.31 5.76
N THR A 70 1.16 1.26 6.53
CA THR A 70 2.08 0.17 6.21
C THR A 70 1.48 -0.80 5.21
N VAL A 71 2.33 -1.54 4.49
CA VAL A 71 1.89 -2.64 3.62
C VAL A 71 1.17 -3.72 4.44
N ARG A 72 1.61 -3.95 5.68
CA ARG A 72 0.96 -4.89 6.63
C ARG A 72 -0.48 -4.47 6.93
N GLU A 73 -0.71 -3.20 7.30
CA GLU A 73 -2.06 -2.68 7.56
C GLU A 73 -2.96 -2.84 6.34
N PHE A 74 -2.47 -2.48 5.16
CA PHE A 74 -3.22 -2.63 3.92
C PHE A 74 -3.57 -4.10 3.64
N ALA A 75 -2.61 -5.01 3.80
CA ALA A 75 -2.86 -6.45 3.61
C ALA A 75 -3.90 -6.98 4.61
N THR A 76 -3.78 -6.60 5.89
CA THR A 76 -4.74 -6.99 6.94
C THR A 76 -6.17 -6.55 6.58
N LEU A 77 -6.34 -5.30 6.15
CA LEU A 77 -7.64 -4.78 5.73
C LEU A 77 -8.17 -5.51 4.49
N ALA A 78 -7.34 -5.72 3.47
CA ALA A 78 -7.76 -6.39 2.24
C ALA A 78 -8.23 -7.83 2.47
N PHE A 79 -7.56 -8.58 3.36
CA PHE A 79 -7.97 -9.93 3.73
C PHE A 79 -9.24 -9.92 4.58
N LYS A 80 -9.38 -8.98 5.50
CA LYS A 80 -10.59 -8.82 6.32
C LYS A 80 -11.84 -8.59 5.45
N GLU A 81 -11.74 -7.80 4.37
CA GLU A 81 -12.85 -7.59 3.42
C GLU A 81 -13.28 -8.88 2.69
N THR A 82 -12.41 -9.88 2.62
CA THR A 82 -12.73 -11.20 2.04
C THR A 82 -13.18 -12.23 3.09
N GLY A 83 -13.33 -11.82 4.36
CA GLY A 83 -13.73 -12.67 5.47
C GLY A 83 -12.58 -13.46 6.12
N ILE A 84 -11.33 -13.19 5.73
CA ILE A 84 -10.13 -13.81 6.29
C ILE A 84 -9.52 -12.86 7.33
N GLU A 85 -9.51 -13.27 8.58
CA GLU A 85 -8.88 -12.52 9.66
C GLU A 85 -7.44 -12.98 9.84
N LEU A 86 -6.48 -12.06 9.62
CA LEU A 86 -5.05 -12.34 9.71
C LEU A 86 -4.47 -11.99 11.08
N ARG A 87 -3.64 -12.88 11.62
CA ARG A 87 -2.67 -12.57 12.66
C ARG A 87 -1.25 -12.67 12.10
N TRP A 88 -0.35 -11.86 12.63
CA TRP A 88 1.04 -11.83 12.19
C TRP A 88 1.92 -12.55 13.20
N GLU A 89 2.77 -13.44 12.71
CA GLU A 89 3.73 -14.20 13.52
C GLU A 89 5.12 -14.13 12.94
N GLY A 90 6.13 -14.04 13.82
CA GLY A 90 7.54 -13.89 13.43
C GLY A 90 7.94 -12.44 13.20
N GLU A 91 9.18 -12.23 12.76
CA GLU A 91 9.76 -10.92 12.50
C GLU A 91 10.60 -10.93 11.22
N GLY A 92 10.61 -9.79 10.53
CA GLY A 92 11.44 -9.56 9.35
C GLY A 92 11.19 -10.57 8.23
N VAL A 93 12.21 -11.33 7.87
CA VAL A 93 12.15 -12.34 6.78
C VAL A 93 11.37 -13.60 7.15
N ASN A 94 11.09 -13.79 8.45
CA ASN A 94 10.35 -14.95 8.95
C ASN A 94 8.89 -14.58 9.29
N GLU A 95 8.50 -13.33 9.12
CA GLU A 95 7.15 -12.88 9.43
C GLU A 95 6.13 -13.48 8.45
N LYS A 96 5.02 -13.98 8.99
CA LYS A 96 3.95 -14.62 8.23
C LYS A 96 2.60 -14.08 8.64
N GLY A 97 1.72 -13.89 7.68
CA GLY A 97 0.30 -13.64 7.93
C GLY A 97 -0.46 -14.97 7.96
N ILE A 98 -1.07 -15.28 9.08
CA ILE A 98 -1.76 -16.53 9.36
C ILE A 98 -3.26 -16.26 9.46
N ASP A 99 -4.06 -17.04 8.79
CA ASP A 99 -5.51 -17.03 8.94
C ASP A 99 -5.89 -17.55 10.32
N CYS A 100 -6.60 -16.74 11.09
CA CYS A 100 -7.04 -17.07 12.46
C CYS A 100 -8.01 -18.26 12.51
N GLN A 101 -8.76 -18.51 11.45
CA GLN A 101 -9.77 -19.57 11.41
C GLN A 101 -9.17 -20.93 11.04
N THR A 102 -8.33 -20.96 10.02
CA THR A 102 -7.76 -22.20 9.48
C THR A 102 -6.38 -22.54 10.06
N GLY A 103 -5.68 -21.55 10.63
CA GLY A 103 -4.29 -21.67 11.05
C GLY A 103 -3.30 -21.75 9.88
N GLY A 104 -3.77 -21.63 8.65
CA GLY A 104 -2.93 -21.66 7.44
C GLY A 104 -2.19 -20.36 7.21
N SER A 105 -0.90 -20.45 6.83
CA SER A 105 -0.13 -19.26 6.47
C SER A 105 -0.49 -18.79 5.07
N GLN A 106 -1.02 -17.57 4.94
CA GLN A 106 -1.48 -16.97 3.70
C GLN A 106 -0.48 -15.99 3.09
N ILE A 107 0.28 -15.28 3.93
CA ILE A 107 1.26 -14.29 3.49
C ILE A 107 2.65 -14.70 3.91
N PHE A 108 3.61 -14.59 3.00
CA PHE A 108 5.01 -14.92 3.20
C PHE A 108 5.90 -13.76 2.75
N PRO A 109 7.05 -13.51 3.39
CA PRO A 109 8.02 -12.57 2.90
C PRO A 109 8.61 -13.07 1.57
N SER A 110 8.72 -12.17 0.59
CA SER A 110 9.45 -12.44 -0.63
C SER A 110 10.84 -11.83 -0.53
N PHE A 111 11.86 -12.68 -0.37
CA PHE A 111 13.24 -12.25 -0.51
C PHE A 111 13.62 -12.32 -1.98
N ARG A 112 13.78 -11.19 -2.64
CA ARG A 112 14.59 -11.14 -3.87
C ARG A 112 16.05 -11.08 -3.44
N SER A 113 16.76 -12.20 -3.54
CA SER A 113 18.22 -12.23 -3.50
C SER A 113 18.74 -11.21 -4.54
N GLY A 114 19.32 -10.10 -4.08
CA GLY A 114 19.94 -9.12 -4.96
C GLY A 114 19.43 -7.67 -4.83
N THR A 115 18.48 -7.38 -3.96
CA THR A 115 18.13 -5.98 -3.71
C THR A 115 18.98 -5.47 -2.55
N VAL A 116 19.97 -4.64 -2.90
CA VAL A 116 20.67 -3.75 -1.96
C VAL A 116 19.62 -3.10 -1.07
N ALA A 117 19.80 -3.19 0.25
CA ALA A 117 18.97 -2.51 1.22
C ALA A 117 18.81 -1.06 0.77
N GLY A 118 17.62 -0.73 0.26
CA GLY A 118 17.31 0.64 -0.12
C GLY A 118 17.55 1.50 1.10
N ARG A 119 18.33 2.56 0.94
CA ARG A 119 18.47 3.57 1.98
C ARG A 119 17.08 3.91 2.48
N PRO A 120 16.87 4.00 3.81
CA PRO A 120 15.60 4.48 4.31
C PRO A 120 15.34 5.83 3.65
N TYR A 121 14.19 5.96 3.01
CA TYR A 121 13.71 7.25 2.55
C TYR A 121 13.56 8.10 3.80
N GLN A 122 14.52 8.98 4.03
CA GLN A 122 14.37 10.04 5.02
C GLN A 122 13.33 10.98 4.43
N SER A 123 12.14 10.94 4.98
CA SER A 123 11.18 12.01 4.81
C SER A 123 11.88 13.28 5.30
N GLN A 124 12.29 14.15 4.38
CA GLN A 124 12.60 15.51 4.76
C GLN A 124 11.29 16.05 5.33
N ASN A 125 11.31 16.40 6.61
CA ASN A 125 10.22 17.09 7.26
C ASN A 125 10.01 18.40 6.51
N VAL A 126 9.05 18.40 5.59
CA VAL A 126 8.52 19.64 5.03
C VAL A 126 7.50 20.15 6.04
N THR A 127 8.02 20.71 7.13
CA THR A 127 7.23 21.55 8.03
C THR A 127 7.00 22.87 7.29
N GLY A 128 5.76 23.08 6.85
CA GLY A 128 5.37 24.42 6.37
C GLY A 128 4.59 24.48 5.06
N LEU A 129 3.94 23.40 4.62
CA LEU A 129 2.98 23.48 3.51
C LEU A 129 1.56 23.43 4.09
N GLU A 130 0.90 24.57 4.10
CA GLU A 130 -0.55 24.64 4.21
C GLU A 130 -1.19 23.79 3.12
N SER A 131 -2.31 23.15 3.47
CA SER A 131 -3.05 22.29 2.55
C SER A 131 -3.29 23.00 1.22
N ALA A 132 -2.99 22.34 0.11
CA ALA A 132 -3.27 22.85 -1.24
C ALA A 132 -4.77 23.15 -1.44
N ALA A 133 -5.65 22.56 -0.62
CA ALA A 133 -7.08 22.81 -0.63
C ALA A 133 -7.48 24.24 -0.19
N ASP A 134 -6.62 24.94 0.57
CA ASP A 134 -6.89 26.32 1.02
C ASP A 134 -6.37 27.36 0.04
N LYS A 135 -5.72 26.96 -1.04
CA LYS A 135 -5.14 27.86 -2.05
C LYS A 135 -5.79 27.76 -3.44
N LEU A 136 -6.73 26.84 -3.61
CA LEU A 136 -7.55 26.67 -4.80
C LEU A 136 -9.00 27.05 -4.47
#